data_37f3acd883c44ad3c3963ca5dd972d68
#
_entry.id   37f3acd883c44ad3c3963ca5dd972d68
#
_cell.length_a   1.000
_cell.length_b   1.000
_cell.length_c   1.000
_cell.angle_alpha   90.00
_cell.angle_beta   90.00
_cell.angle_gamma   90.00
#
_symmetry.space_group_name_H-M   'P 1'
#
loop_
_entity.id
_entity.type
_entity.pdbx_description
1 polymer ?
#
loop_
_entity_poly.entity_id
_entity_poly.type
_entity_poly.pdbx_seq_one_letter_code
_entity_poly.pdbx_strand_id
1 'polypeptide(L)'
;MGMLGYDIVNLGERELAGGVAEFRAATAKSKLTFTNANFVYRDSGEPFFAPYVIREYKIPAGRTVKVGYIGLNALNTAFAKETPEGRVLTMRDPVEAAKLHLPLLRPRVDFVVLLANLSLRDLSSVLSAAKGIDVVLASYGPRLSEGAKLESLSGVPVLYSGDQGKRMGEVRIVFGNKKAAPVMTSSQAFLTKRYPADPKLQALIDKTVARVNDINKQNAEKLGAPVAGAQGATPPASQPLPPAGRVAG
;
A
#
# COMPACT_ATOMS: atom_id res chain seq x y z
N MET A 1 7.29 10.05 -1.41
CA MET A 1 6.48 9.68 -0.22
C MET A 1 6.82 10.57 0.99
N GLY A 2 8.06 10.65 1.48
CA GLY A 2 8.38 11.47 2.66
C GLY A 2 7.95 12.93 2.57
N MET A 3 8.11 13.59 1.41
CA MET A 3 7.64 14.97 1.16
C MET A 3 6.11 15.10 1.15
N LEU A 4 5.38 14.00 0.99
CA LEU A 4 3.91 13.95 0.98
C LEU A 4 3.33 13.63 2.37
N GLY A 5 4.15 13.55 3.41
CA GLY A 5 3.70 13.29 4.78
C GLY A 5 3.27 11.85 5.05
N TYR A 6 3.74 10.88 4.25
CA TYR A 6 3.53 9.48 4.60
C TYR A 6 4.34 9.11 5.85
N ASP A 7 3.71 8.43 6.80
CA ASP A 7 4.34 7.98 8.05
C ASP A 7 4.69 6.49 7.99
N ILE A 8 3.74 5.65 7.57
CA ILE A 8 3.88 4.20 7.56
C ILE A 8 3.54 3.66 6.17
N VAL A 9 4.40 2.79 5.68
CA VAL A 9 4.27 2.18 4.34
C VAL A 9 4.37 0.67 4.47
N ASN A 10 3.38 -0.05 3.94
CA ASN A 10 3.53 -1.48 3.68
C ASN A 10 4.40 -1.65 2.44
N LEU A 11 5.55 -2.28 2.60
CA LEU A 11 6.49 -2.47 1.50
C LEU A 11 6.03 -3.62 0.60
N GLY A 12 6.02 -3.38 -0.72
CA GLY A 12 5.77 -4.40 -1.73
C GLY A 12 7.04 -4.97 -2.35
N GLU A 13 6.89 -5.98 -3.19
CA GLU A 13 8.03 -6.61 -3.90
C GLU A 13 8.68 -5.67 -4.94
N ARG A 14 7.90 -4.73 -5.48
CA ARG A 14 8.36 -3.79 -6.51
C ARG A 14 9.38 -2.79 -5.98
N GLU A 15 9.28 -2.42 -4.71
CA GLU A 15 10.25 -1.56 -4.05
C GLU A 15 11.62 -2.24 -3.93
N LEU A 16 11.65 -3.58 -3.95
CA LEU A 16 12.87 -4.38 -3.94
C LEU A 16 13.31 -4.83 -5.35
N ALA A 17 12.69 -4.32 -6.42
CA ALA A 17 13.01 -4.72 -7.80
C ALA A 17 14.47 -4.41 -8.17
N GLY A 18 15.00 -3.26 -7.73
CA GLY A 18 16.40 -2.88 -7.92
C GLY A 18 17.40 -3.61 -7.00
N GLY A 19 16.91 -4.39 -6.04
CA GLY A 19 17.72 -5.07 -5.03
C GLY A 19 17.59 -4.45 -3.65
N VAL A 20 18.03 -5.23 -2.64
CA VAL A 20 17.96 -4.82 -1.24
C VAL A 20 18.95 -3.69 -0.92
N ALA A 21 20.13 -3.72 -1.53
CA ALA A 21 21.16 -2.68 -1.35
C ALA A 21 20.64 -1.31 -1.83
N GLU A 22 20.08 -1.26 -3.02
CA GLU A 22 19.53 -0.05 -3.63
C GLU A 22 18.35 0.49 -2.81
N PHE A 23 17.46 -0.39 -2.34
CA PHE A 23 16.37 0.00 -1.47
C PHE A 23 16.89 0.64 -0.17
N ARG A 24 17.87 0.00 0.50
CA ARG A 24 18.48 0.53 1.73
C ARG A 24 19.14 1.88 1.49
N ALA A 25 19.90 2.02 0.40
CA ALA A 25 20.53 3.29 0.03
C ALA A 25 19.50 4.41 -0.24
N ALA A 26 18.43 4.09 -0.99
CA ALA A 26 17.36 5.04 -1.32
C ALA A 26 16.56 5.49 -0.09
N THR A 27 16.45 4.63 0.91
CA THR A 27 15.63 4.88 2.11
C THR A 27 16.43 5.31 3.34
N ALA A 28 17.76 5.27 3.30
CA ALA A 28 18.65 5.55 4.43
C ALA A 28 18.41 6.92 5.11
N LYS A 29 17.99 7.94 4.35
CA LYS A 29 17.68 9.28 4.85
C LYS A 29 16.17 9.53 4.97
N SER A 30 15.35 8.50 4.75
CA SER A 30 13.89 8.61 4.81
C SER A 30 13.41 8.58 6.27
N LYS A 31 12.42 9.42 6.58
CA LYS A 31 11.69 9.36 7.86
C LYS A 31 10.52 8.37 7.81
N LEU A 32 10.31 7.68 6.68
CA LEU A 32 9.26 6.70 6.52
C LEU A 32 9.51 5.47 7.40
N THR A 33 8.47 4.99 8.01
CA THR A 33 8.49 3.71 8.69
C THR A 33 7.95 2.63 7.75
N PHE A 34 8.75 1.64 7.46
CA PHE A 34 8.32 0.50 6.65
C PHE A 34 7.87 -0.64 7.56
N THR A 35 6.79 -1.30 7.17
CA THR A 35 6.29 -2.51 7.83
C THR A 35 5.93 -3.55 6.79
N ASN A 36 6.22 -4.79 7.08
CA ASN A 36 5.73 -5.94 6.32
C ASN A 36 5.93 -7.22 7.13
N ALA A 37 4.88 -8.01 7.28
CA ALA A 37 4.89 -9.19 8.12
C ALA A 37 5.25 -10.48 7.38
N ASN A 38 5.30 -10.45 6.04
CA ASN A 38 5.50 -11.67 5.27
C ASN A 38 6.73 -11.69 4.35
N PHE A 39 7.55 -10.64 4.31
CA PHE A 39 8.92 -10.76 3.82
C PHE A 39 9.81 -11.33 4.93
N VAL A 40 10.42 -12.48 4.66
CA VAL A 40 11.21 -13.23 5.65
C VAL A 40 12.55 -13.69 5.05
N TYR A 41 13.53 -13.87 5.90
CA TYR A 41 14.73 -14.58 5.51
C TYR A 41 14.44 -16.07 5.33
N ARG A 42 14.91 -16.65 4.23
CA ARG A 42 14.67 -18.06 3.87
C ARG A 42 15.22 -19.03 4.90
N ASP A 43 16.38 -18.72 5.45
CA ASP A 43 17.15 -19.56 6.36
C ASP A 43 16.55 -19.64 7.76
N SER A 44 16.02 -18.53 8.28
CA SER A 44 15.53 -18.46 9.66
C SER A 44 13.99 -18.25 9.77
N GLY A 45 13.36 -17.78 8.70
CA GLY A 45 11.96 -17.36 8.75
C GLY A 45 11.74 -16.06 9.53
N GLU A 46 12.80 -15.39 9.98
CA GLU A 46 12.69 -14.09 10.65
C GLU A 46 12.19 -13.01 9.70
N PRO A 47 11.34 -12.09 10.17
CA PRO A 47 10.90 -10.97 9.37
C PRO A 47 12.06 -10.08 8.92
N PHE A 48 12.04 -9.66 7.66
CA PHE A 48 13.04 -8.70 7.13
C PHE A 48 12.73 -7.26 7.55
N PHE A 49 11.46 -6.91 7.65
CA PHE A 49 10.99 -5.63 8.18
C PHE A 49 10.31 -5.83 9.54
N ALA A 50 10.07 -4.73 10.25
CA ALA A 50 9.17 -4.77 11.40
C ALA A 50 7.82 -5.34 10.94
N PRO A 51 7.36 -6.49 11.47
CA PRO A 51 6.11 -7.11 11.03
C PRO A 51 4.90 -6.25 11.32
N TYR A 52 5.00 -5.39 12.32
CA TYR A 52 4.01 -4.37 12.67
C TYR A 52 4.67 -3.17 13.32
N VAL A 53 3.97 -2.04 13.32
CA VAL A 53 4.38 -0.78 13.95
C VAL A 53 3.26 -0.31 14.87
N ILE A 54 3.62 0.17 16.07
CA ILE A 54 2.67 0.77 17.00
C ILE A 54 2.91 2.28 17.02
N ARG A 55 1.81 3.05 16.94
CA ARG A 55 1.81 4.50 17.10
C ARG A 55 0.84 4.90 18.19
N GLU A 56 1.21 5.93 18.92
CA GLU A 56 0.39 6.51 19.98
C GLU A 56 -0.16 7.85 19.51
N TYR A 57 -1.46 8.02 19.66
CA TYR A 57 -2.17 9.24 19.29
C TYR A 57 -2.91 9.82 20.49
N LYS A 58 -2.65 11.09 20.80
CA LYS A 58 -3.43 11.83 21.78
C LYS A 58 -4.74 12.25 21.13
N ILE A 59 -5.87 11.83 21.66
CA ILE A 59 -7.19 12.19 21.15
C ILE A 59 -7.81 13.32 21.97
N PRO A 60 -8.77 14.09 21.41
CA PRO A 60 -9.42 15.22 22.10
C PRO A 60 -10.03 14.88 23.45
N ALA A 61 -10.43 13.61 23.66
CA ALA A 61 -10.93 13.11 24.95
C ALA A 61 -9.86 13.00 26.07
N GLY A 62 -8.65 13.51 25.84
CA GLY A 62 -7.58 13.56 26.85
C GLY A 62 -6.86 12.23 27.10
N ARG A 63 -7.15 11.19 26.33
CA ARG A 63 -6.45 9.89 26.43
C ARG A 63 -5.52 9.64 25.24
N THR A 64 -4.57 8.73 25.43
CA THR A 64 -3.74 8.20 24.36
C THR A 64 -4.35 6.90 23.83
N VAL A 65 -4.43 6.78 22.50
CA VAL A 65 -4.86 5.57 21.79
C VAL A 65 -3.65 4.98 21.09
N LYS A 66 -3.44 3.68 21.29
CA LYS A 66 -2.39 2.90 20.61
C LYS A 66 -2.97 2.23 19.38
N VAL A 67 -2.43 2.55 18.22
CA VAL A 67 -2.83 1.95 16.94
C VAL A 67 -1.69 1.09 16.41
N GLY A 68 -1.99 -0.17 16.13
CA GLY A 68 -1.07 -1.11 15.49
C GLY A 68 -1.30 -1.14 13.98
N TYR A 69 -0.23 -1.09 13.24
CA TYR A 69 -0.23 -1.20 11.78
C TYR A 69 0.54 -2.45 11.38
N ILE A 70 -0.10 -3.35 10.67
CA ILE A 70 0.52 -4.57 10.14
C ILE A 70 0.42 -4.56 8.61
N GLY A 71 1.51 -4.85 7.91
CA GLY A 71 1.57 -4.91 6.45
C GLY A 71 1.58 -6.35 5.93
N LEU A 72 0.74 -6.65 4.94
CA LEU A 72 0.72 -7.95 4.26
C LEU A 72 0.67 -7.78 2.74
N ASN A 73 1.40 -8.64 2.03
CA ASN A 73 1.40 -8.75 0.57
C ASN A 73 0.90 -10.12 0.12
N ALA A 74 0.35 -10.19 -1.08
CA ALA A 74 0.05 -11.44 -1.74
C ALA A 74 1.33 -12.29 -1.88
N LEU A 75 1.19 -13.60 -1.72
CA LEU A 75 2.30 -14.52 -1.85
C LEU A 75 2.78 -14.57 -3.31
N ASN A 76 4.06 -14.33 -3.51
CA ASN A 76 4.76 -14.62 -4.74
C ASN A 76 5.84 -15.69 -4.45
N THR A 77 5.57 -16.94 -4.80
CA THR A 77 6.48 -18.05 -4.55
C THR A 77 7.78 -17.97 -5.34
N ALA A 78 7.78 -17.22 -6.44
CA ALA A 78 8.97 -16.97 -7.25
C ALA A 78 9.84 -15.81 -6.70
N PHE A 79 9.35 -15.08 -5.69
CA PHE A 79 10.12 -13.99 -5.10
C PHE A 79 11.32 -14.53 -4.33
N ALA A 80 12.51 -14.15 -4.78
CA ALA A 80 13.76 -14.37 -4.08
C ALA A 80 14.70 -13.19 -4.35
N LYS A 81 15.22 -12.58 -3.29
CA LYS A 81 16.18 -11.48 -3.39
C LYS A 81 17.32 -11.71 -2.42
N GLU A 82 18.53 -11.67 -2.95
CA GLU A 82 19.73 -11.72 -2.13
C GLU A 82 19.95 -10.36 -1.44
N THR A 83 20.37 -10.42 -0.19
CA THR A 83 20.77 -9.24 0.59
C THR A 83 22.28 -9.03 0.49
N PRO A 84 22.80 -7.83 0.80
CA PRO A 84 24.24 -7.58 0.82
C PRO A 84 25.02 -8.51 1.76
N GLU A 85 24.34 -9.07 2.76
CA GLU A 85 24.90 -10.00 3.73
C GLU A 85 24.88 -11.47 3.24
N GLY A 86 24.47 -11.73 1.99
CA GLY A 86 24.40 -13.07 1.38
C GLY A 86 23.21 -13.90 1.83
N ARG A 87 22.24 -13.32 2.56
CA ARG A 87 20.99 -13.99 2.93
C ARG A 87 19.94 -13.81 1.85
N VAL A 88 19.02 -14.75 1.73
CA VAL A 88 17.95 -14.69 0.73
C VAL A 88 16.62 -14.35 1.37
N LEU A 89 15.99 -13.30 0.86
CA LEU A 89 14.60 -12.96 1.21
C LEU A 89 13.61 -13.75 0.37
N THR A 90 12.56 -14.21 1.01
CA THR A 90 11.40 -14.88 0.41
C THR A 90 10.12 -14.31 1.02
N MET A 91 8.99 -14.84 0.57
CA MET A 91 7.70 -14.46 1.14
C MET A 91 7.07 -15.66 1.86
N ARG A 92 6.56 -15.40 3.07
CA ARG A 92 5.68 -16.31 3.81
C ARG A 92 4.25 -16.13 3.32
N ASP A 93 3.44 -17.17 3.42
CA ASP A 93 2.00 -17.07 3.21
C ASP A 93 1.38 -15.97 4.11
N PRO A 94 0.55 -15.06 3.58
CA PRO A 94 -0.01 -13.95 4.35
C PRO A 94 -0.94 -14.41 5.48
N VAL A 95 -1.62 -15.55 5.35
CA VAL A 95 -2.46 -16.11 6.43
C VAL A 95 -1.58 -16.59 7.58
N GLU A 96 -0.49 -17.27 7.27
CA GLU A 96 0.47 -17.74 8.27
C GLU A 96 1.16 -16.55 8.97
N ALA A 97 1.53 -15.52 8.22
CA ALA A 97 2.11 -14.31 8.80
C ALA A 97 1.11 -13.59 9.73
N ALA A 98 -0.15 -13.48 9.32
CA ALA A 98 -1.21 -12.90 10.14
C ALA A 98 -1.44 -13.68 11.44
N LYS A 99 -1.54 -15.00 11.36
CA LYS A 99 -1.68 -15.90 12.54
C LYS A 99 -0.50 -15.77 13.50
N LEU A 100 0.71 -15.57 12.98
CA LEU A 100 1.91 -15.41 13.80
C LEU A 100 1.95 -14.07 14.53
N HIS A 101 1.64 -12.98 13.84
CA HIS A 101 1.92 -11.63 14.35
C HIS A 101 0.73 -10.92 14.98
N LEU A 102 -0.51 -11.21 14.58
CA LEU A 102 -1.69 -10.57 15.18
C LEU A 102 -1.90 -10.91 16.66
N PRO A 103 -1.70 -12.15 17.13
CA PRO A 103 -1.79 -12.46 18.57
C PRO A 103 -0.74 -11.72 19.41
N LEU A 104 0.41 -11.38 18.84
CA LEU A 104 1.47 -10.61 19.49
C LEU A 104 1.18 -9.10 19.51
N LEU A 105 0.50 -8.61 18.48
CA LEU A 105 0.15 -7.20 18.34
C LEU A 105 -1.09 -6.81 19.14
N ARG A 106 -2.18 -7.60 18.99
CA ARG A 106 -3.52 -7.25 19.49
C ARG A 106 -3.56 -6.86 21.00
N PRO A 107 -2.90 -7.57 21.92
CA PRO A 107 -2.92 -7.22 23.35
C PRO A 107 -2.22 -5.89 23.69
N ARG A 108 -1.43 -5.35 22.77
CA ARG A 108 -0.58 -4.16 22.97
C ARG A 108 -1.20 -2.88 22.47
N VAL A 109 -2.36 -2.96 21.78
CA VAL A 109 -2.95 -1.83 21.07
C VAL A 109 -4.46 -1.75 21.28
N ASP A 110 -5.00 -0.55 21.14
CA ASP A 110 -6.45 -0.30 21.19
C ASP A 110 -7.11 -0.61 19.84
N PHE A 111 -6.36 -0.48 18.73
CA PHE A 111 -6.89 -0.57 17.36
C PHE A 111 -5.84 -1.14 16.41
N VAL A 112 -6.25 -1.99 15.47
CA VAL A 112 -5.38 -2.62 14.47
C VAL A 112 -5.80 -2.25 13.06
N VAL A 113 -4.87 -1.69 12.29
CA VAL A 113 -5.01 -1.38 10.87
C VAL A 113 -4.19 -2.38 10.06
N LEU A 114 -4.83 -3.09 9.14
CA LEU A 114 -4.14 -3.89 8.14
C LEU A 114 -3.87 -3.04 6.89
N LEU A 115 -2.62 -2.92 6.50
CA LEU A 115 -2.18 -2.36 5.22
C LEU A 115 -2.04 -3.52 4.23
N ALA A 116 -3.05 -3.74 3.39
CA ALA A 116 -3.17 -4.93 2.56
C ALA A 116 -2.81 -4.66 1.10
N ASN A 117 -1.79 -5.35 0.60
CA ASN A 117 -1.52 -5.50 -0.82
C ASN A 117 -1.85 -6.95 -1.23
N LEU A 118 -3.12 -7.29 -1.12
CA LEU A 118 -3.68 -8.64 -1.26
C LEU A 118 -4.79 -8.64 -2.30
N SER A 119 -4.96 -9.76 -3.01
CA SER A 119 -6.18 -9.99 -3.78
C SER A 119 -7.39 -10.06 -2.83
N LEU A 120 -8.60 -9.86 -3.36
CA LEU A 120 -9.83 -9.98 -2.56
C LEU A 120 -9.95 -11.37 -1.91
N ARG A 121 -9.55 -12.42 -2.63
CA ARG A 121 -9.54 -13.81 -2.16
C ARG A 121 -8.58 -13.99 -0.98
N ASP A 122 -7.33 -13.52 -1.13
CA ASP A 122 -6.31 -13.66 -0.09
C ASP A 122 -6.69 -12.84 1.15
N LEU A 123 -7.23 -11.63 0.95
CA LEU A 123 -7.72 -10.79 2.03
C LEU A 123 -8.85 -11.49 2.81
N SER A 124 -9.82 -12.09 2.10
CA SER A 124 -10.89 -12.86 2.74
C SER A 124 -10.33 -14.03 3.55
N SER A 125 -9.34 -14.74 3.02
CA SER A 125 -8.67 -15.84 3.72
C SER A 125 -7.96 -15.37 4.99
N VAL A 126 -7.23 -14.25 4.93
CA VAL A 126 -6.58 -13.64 6.09
C VAL A 126 -7.60 -13.24 7.16
N LEU A 127 -8.67 -12.52 6.80
CA LEU A 127 -9.68 -12.04 7.75
C LEU A 127 -10.50 -13.19 8.37
N SER A 128 -10.67 -14.28 7.65
CA SER A 128 -11.35 -15.48 8.17
C SER A 128 -10.47 -16.24 9.15
N ALA A 129 -9.18 -16.38 8.85
CA ALA A 129 -8.24 -17.20 9.62
C ALA A 129 -7.60 -16.48 10.81
N ALA A 130 -7.47 -15.16 10.77
CA ALA A 130 -6.80 -14.35 11.80
C ALA A 130 -7.71 -13.22 12.28
N LYS A 131 -8.02 -13.21 13.57
CA LYS A 131 -8.92 -12.24 14.20
C LYS A 131 -8.13 -11.07 14.82
N GLY A 132 -8.84 -9.94 15.05
CA GLY A 132 -8.27 -8.79 15.77
C GLY A 132 -7.84 -7.64 14.87
N ILE A 133 -8.20 -7.65 13.59
CA ILE A 133 -8.09 -6.52 12.67
C ILE A 133 -9.37 -5.70 12.78
N ASP A 134 -9.24 -4.38 12.98
CA ASP A 134 -10.37 -3.46 13.13
C ASP A 134 -10.74 -2.75 11.82
N VAL A 135 -9.75 -2.50 10.95
CA VAL A 135 -9.97 -1.92 9.62
C VAL A 135 -8.87 -2.35 8.65
N VAL A 136 -9.21 -2.44 7.38
CA VAL A 136 -8.27 -2.73 6.29
C VAL A 136 -8.18 -1.52 5.36
N LEU A 137 -6.95 -1.12 5.04
CA LEU A 137 -6.63 -0.22 3.94
C LEU A 137 -6.02 -1.09 2.82
N ALA A 138 -6.79 -1.34 1.77
CA ALA A 138 -6.41 -2.23 0.70
C ALA A 138 -5.98 -1.47 -0.56
N SER A 139 -4.84 -1.85 -1.14
CA SER A 139 -4.34 -1.31 -2.41
C SER A 139 -5.05 -1.91 -3.62
N TYR A 140 -5.61 -3.10 -3.47
CA TYR A 140 -6.36 -3.83 -4.50
C TYR A 140 -7.83 -3.93 -4.13
N GLY A 141 -8.72 -3.73 -5.09
CA GLY A 141 -10.15 -3.86 -4.87
C GLY A 141 -10.96 -3.69 -6.14
N PRO A 142 -12.27 -3.90 -6.06
CA PRO A 142 -13.16 -3.65 -7.19
C PRO A 142 -13.03 -2.19 -7.64
N ARG A 143 -13.26 -1.94 -8.94
CA ARG A 143 -13.39 -0.56 -9.44
C ARG A 143 -14.60 0.06 -8.77
N LEU A 144 -14.35 0.88 -7.76
CA LEU A 144 -15.42 1.56 -7.05
C LEU A 144 -15.94 2.73 -7.89
N SER A 145 -17.25 2.80 -7.99
CA SER A 145 -17.98 4.01 -8.36
C SER A 145 -17.74 5.13 -7.34
N GLU A 146 -18.02 6.36 -7.72
CA GLU A 146 -17.85 7.53 -6.84
C GLU A 146 -18.52 7.34 -5.47
N GLY A 147 -17.81 7.69 -4.41
CA GLY A 147 -18.24 7.59 -3.03
C GLY A 147 -17.81 6.30 -2.37
N ALA A 148 -16.53 6.21 -1.99
CA ALA A 148 -16.04 5.06 -1.23
C ALA A 148 -16.71 4.99 0.12
N LYS A 149 -17.55 4.01 0.27
CA LYS A 149 -17.99 3.52 1.57
C LYS A 149 -16.99 2.45 2.05
N LEU A 150 -16.84 2.35 3.36
CA LEU A 150 -16.23 1.17 3.94
C LEU A 150 -17.10 -0.03 3.56
N GLU A 151 -16.52 -0.96 2.82
CA GLU A 151 -17.16 -2.24 2.55
C GLU A 151 -16.89 -3.18 3.72
N SER A 152 -17.78 -4.13 3.97
CA SER A 152 -17.55 -5.16 4.99
C SER A 152 -17.12 -6.46 4.33
N LEU A 153 -15.94 -6.94 4.69
CA LEU A 153 -15.45 -8.26 4.28
C LEU A 153 -15.19 -9.10 5.54
N SER A 154 -15.87 -10.22 5.66
CA SER A 154 -15.79 -11.09 6.86
C SER A 154 -16.06 -10.32 8.18
N GLY A 155 -16.93 -9.32 8.14
CA GLY A 155 -17.27 -8.46 9.28
C GLY A 155 -16.26 -7.35 9.58
N VAL A 156 -15.19 -7.20 8.80
CA VAL A 156 -14.17 -6.15 8.97
C VAL A 156 -14.37 -5.07 7.92
N PRO A 157 -14.38 -3.77 8.31
CA PRO A 157 -14.43 -2.67 7.36
C PRO A 157 -13.18 -2.61 6.48
N VAL A 158 -13.37 -2.45 5.16
CA VAL A 158 -12.30 -2.36 4.18
C VAL A 158 -12.47 -1.08 3.36
N LEU A 159 -11.42 -0.27 3.26
CA LEU A 159 -11.32 0.84 2.31
C LEU A 159 -10.34 0.48 1.20
N TYR A 160 -10.80 0.54 -0.03
CA TYR A 160 -9.97 0.36 -1.21
C TYR A 160 -9.47 1.72 -1.71
N SER A 161 -8.16 1.89 -1.84
CA SER A 161 -7.56 3.17 -2.25
C SER A 161 -7.68 3.46 -3.75
N GLY A 162 -8.02 2.45 -4.57
CA GLY A 162 -7.98 2.55 -6.02
C GLY A 162 -6.57 2.40 -6.60
N ASP A 163 -6.44 2.68 -7.89
CA ASP A 163 -5.21 2.49 -8.66
C ASP A 163 -4.58 3.81 -9.12
N GLN A 164 -3.29 3.74 -9.48
CA GLN A 164 -2.52 4.80 -10.14
C GLN A 164 -2.48 6.16 -9.40
N GLY A 165 -2.70 6.19 -8.10
CA GLY A 165 -2.68 7.45 -7.33
C GLY A 165 -3.77 8.47 -7.72
N LYS A 166 -4.82 8.05 -8.41
CA LYS A 166 -5.90 8.92 -8.87
C LYS A 166 -6.88 9.31 -7.76
N ARG A 167 -6.78 8.69 -6.61
CA ARG A 167 -7.69 8.89 -5.47
C ARG A 167 -6.90 8.98 -4.18
N MET A 168 -7.46 9.70 -3.23
CA MET A 168 -7.05 9.70 -1.83
C MET A 168 -8.22 9.22 -0.99
N GLY A 169 -8.01 8.15 -0.22
CA GLY A 169 -8.99 7.65 0.74
C GLY A 169 -8.75 8.23 2.13
N GLU A 170 -9.81 8.53 2.84
CA GLU A 170 -9.81 8.90 4.25
C GLU A 170 -10.67 7.92 5.05
N VAL A 171 -10.13 7.42 6.16
CA VAL A 171 -10.92 6.75 7.20
C VAL A 171 -10.80 7.59 8.46
N ARG A 172 -11.91 8.11 8.93
CA ARG A 172 -11.99 8.85 10.19
C ARG A 172 -12.47 7.92 11.28
N ILE A 173 -11.70 7.81 12.34
CA ILE A 173 -11.98 6.92 13.47
C ILE A 173 -12.19 7.78 14.71
N VAL A 174 -13.40 7.72 15.27
CA VAL A 174 -13.76 8.46 16.48
C VAL A 174 -13.82 7.48 17.65
N PHE A 175 -12.89 7.64 18.57
CA PHE A 175 -12.83 6.86 19.80
C PHE A 175 -13.65 7.54 20.89
N GLY A 176 -14.72 6.88 21.32
CA GLY A 176 -15.52 7.26 22.48
C GLY A 176 -14.91 6.77 23.79
N ASN A 177 -15.76 6.43 24.76
CA ASN A 177 -15.34 5.80 26.01
C ASN A 177 -14.67 4.44 25.73
N LYS A 178 -13.76 4.00 26.63
CA LYS A 178 -13.00 2.74 26.45
C LYS A 178 -13.87 1.50 26.21
N LYS A 179 -15.13 1.51 26.63
CA LYS A 179 -16.07 0.40 26.47
C LYS A 179 -16.88 0.42 25.16
N ALA A 180 -16.85 1.53 24.43
CA ALA A 180 -17.59 1.66 23.18
C ALA A 180 -16.67 1.37 21.98
N ALA A 181 -17.20 0.65 21.00
CA ALA A 181 -16.52 0.48 19.72
C ALA A 181 -16.32 1.84 19.03
N PRO A 182 -15.18 2.08 18.38
CA PRO A 182 -14.98 3.33 17.66
C PRO A 182 -15.95 3.45 16.48
N VAL A 183 -16.41 4.68 16.22
CA VAL A 183 -17.23 4.98 15.05
C VAL A 183 -16.30 5.31 13.89
N MET A 184 -16.53 4.67 12.75
CA MET A 184 -15.74 4.87 11.55
C MET A 184 -16.59 5.47 10.43
N THR A 185 -16.04 6.46 9.75
CA THR A 185 -16.57 7.02 8.52
C THR A 185 -15.47 7.03 7.47
N SER A 186 -15.83 6.99 6.20
CA SER A 186 -14.87 7.04 5.10
C SER A 186 -15.29 8.04 4.04
N SER A 187 -14.31 8.59 3.36
CA SER A 187 -14.47 9.41 2.18
C SER A 187 -13.37 9.14 1.16
N GLN A 188 -13.61 9.48 -0.10
CA GLN A 188 -12.57 9.48 -1.13
C GLN A 188 -12.62 10.78 -1.91
N ALA A 189 -11.46 11.32 -2.20
CA ALA A 189 -11.27 12.44 -3.10
C ALA A 189 -10.60 11.96 -4.40
N PHE A 190 -11.17 12.35 -5.54
CA PHE A 190 -10.51 12.19 -6.83
C PHE A 190 -9.47 13.29 -7.00
N LEU A 191 -8.23 12.89 -7.26
CA LEU A 191 -7.13 13.82 -7.53
C LEU A 191 -7.22 14.30 -8.99
N THR A 192 -8.02 15.33 -9.20
CA THR A 192 -8.24 15.96 -10.50
C THR A 192 -7.48 17.27 -10.58
N LYS A 193 -7.55 17.97 -11.72
CA LYS A 193 -7.00 19.34 -11.91
C LYS A 193 -7.52 20.39 -10.91
N ARG A 194 -8.53 20.05 -10.10
CA ARG A 194 -9.01 20.90 -8.98
C ARG A 194 -7.92 21.11 -7.93
N TYR A 195 -7.05 20.12 -7.76
CA TYR A 195 -5.95 20.20 -6.80
C TYR A 195 -4.70 20.68 -7.55
N PRO A 196 -4.19 21.88 -7.24
CA PRO A 196 -2.97 22.39 -7.87
C PRO A 196 -1.79 21.48 -7.52
N ALA A 197 -0.89 21.31 -8.48
CA ALA A 197 0.34 20.57 -8.24
C ALA A 197 1.22 21.35 -7.23
N ASP A 198 1.85 20.63 -6.32
CA ASP A 198 2.90 21.21 -5.46
C ASP A 198 4.14 21.50 -6.32
N PRO A 199 4.61 22.76 -6.41
CA PRO A 199 5.72 23.11 -7.30
C PRO A 199 7.02 22.37 -7.01
N LYS A 200 7.30 22.04 -5.72
CA LYS A 200 8.51 21.30 -5.33
C LYS A 200 8.44 19.86 -5.76
N LEU A 201 7.28 19.24 -5.64
CA LEU A 201 7.05 17.88 -6.12
C LEU A 201 7.08 17.81 -7.64
N GLN A 202 6.48 18.79 -8.32
CA GLN A 202 6.50 18.86 -9.78
C GLN A 202 7.95 18.96 -10.29
N ALA A 203 8.76 19.85 -9.73
CA ALA A 203 10.18 19.97 -10.11
C ALA A 203 10.97 18.68 -9.90
N LEU A 204 10.68 17.92 -8.81
CA LEU A 204 11.31 16.62 -8.57
C LEU A 204 10.87 15.58 -9.62
N ILE A 205 9.60 15.57 -9.97
CA ILE A 205 9.05 14.68 -11.01
C ILE A 205 9.71 14.97 -12.34
N ASP A 206 9.74 16.23 -12.76
CA ASP A 206 10.32 16.66 -14.04
C ASP A 206 11.80 16.27 -14.14
N LYS A 207 12.58 16.51 -13.09
CA LYS A 207 13.99 16.08 -13.01
C LYS A 207 14.13 14.55 -13.10
N THR A 208 13.24 13.81 -12.46
CA THR A 208 13.27 12.34 -12.47
C THR A 208 12.93 11.80 -13.85
N VAL A 209 11.87 12.34 -14.48
CA VAL A 209 11.47 11.96 -15.84
C VAL A 209 12.58 12.25 -16.84
N ALA A 210 13.20 13.43 -16.78
CA ALA A 210 14.35 13.76 -17.65
C ALA A 210 15.47 12.73 -17.50
N ARG A 211 15.86 12.39 -16.26
CA ARG A 211 16.90 11.39 -16.00
C ARG A 211 16.54 10.00 -16.53
N VAL A 212 15.29 9.56 -16.37
CA VAL A 212 14.83 8.27 -16.90
C VAL A 212 14.89 8.25 -18.43
N ASN A 213 14.46 9.34 -19.07
CA ASN A 213 14.54 9.47 -20.54
C ASN A 213 15.98 9.41 -21.04
N ASP A 214 16.93 10.07 -20.35
CA ASP A 214 18.35 10.02 -20.69
C ASP A 214 18.92 8.59 -20.58
N ILE A 215 18.57 7.88 -19.50
CA ILE A 215 18.98 6.47 -19.31
C ILE A 215 18.39 5.59 -20.42
N ASN A 216 17.12 5.75 -20.75
CA ASN A 216 16.47 4.97 -21.79
C ASN A 216 17.11 5.23 -23.16
N LYS A 217 17.45 6.49 -23.46
CA LYS A 217 18.16 6.87 -24.68
C LYS A 217 19.54 6.18 -24.75
N GLN A 218 20.34 6.27 -23.70
CA GLN A 218 21.65 5.62 -23.62
C GLN A 218 21.56 4.10 -23.78
N ASN A 219 20.53 3.47 -23.19
CA ASN A 219 20.31 2.03 -23.34
C ASN A 219 19.89 1.65 -24.76
N ALA A 220 19.03 2.44 -25.40
CA ALA A 220 18.64 2.23 -26.79
C ALA A 220 19.84 2.36 -27.74
N GLU A 221 20.68 3.36 -27.55
CA GLU A 221 21.93 3.55 -28.31
C GLU A 221 22.87 2.35 -28.15
N LYS A 222 23.05 1.83 -26.93
CA LYS A 222 23.87 0.64 -26.67
C LYS A 222 23.35 -0.63 -27.30
N LEU A 223 22.03 -0.75 -27.45
CA LEU A 223 21.36 -1.92 -28.04
C LEU A 223 21.19 -1.80 -29.56
N GLY A 224 21.62 -0.70 -30.18
CA GLY A 224 21.44 -0.45 -31.62
C GLY A 224 19.97 -0.33 -32.02
N ALA A 225 19.07 -0.10 -31.08
CA ALA A 225 17.64 0.07 -31.35
C ALA A 225 17.33 1.52 -31.78
N PRO A 226 16.44 1.75 -32.77
CA PRO A 226 16.02 3.11 -33.10
C PRO A 226 15.38 3.77 -31.87
N VAL A 227 15.84 4.97 -31.52
CA VAL A 227 15.27 5.78 -30.44
C VAL A 227 13.86 6.17 -30.83
N ALA A 228 12.86 5.45 -30.38
CA ALA A 228 11.49 5.89 -30.49
C ALA A 228 11.36 7.19 -29.68
N GLY A 229 11.10 8.30 -30.37
CA GLY A 229 10.86 9.59 -29.74
C GLY A 229 9.78 9.42 -28.69
N ALA A 230 10.04 9.91 -27.47
CA ALA A 230 9.08 9.93 -26.39
C ALA A 230 7.88 10.81 -26.80
N GLN A 231 6.94 10.24 -27.52
CA GLN A 231 5.61 10.82 -27.60
C GLN A 231 5.00 10.64 -26.20
N GLY A 232 4.71 11.77 -25.56
CA GLY A 232 4.05 11.78 -24.28
C GLY A 232 2.85 10.82 -24.33
N ALA A 233 2.80 9.91 -23.37
CA ALA A 233 1.70 8.98 -23.23
C ALA A 233 0.41 9.78 -23.04
N THR A 234 -0.25 10.05 -24.15
CA THR A 234 -1.64 10.49 -24.15
C THR A 234 -2.42 9.31 -23.57
N PRO A 235 -3.16 9.48 -22.49
CA PRO A 235 -3.98 8.39 -21.98
C PRO A 235 -4.94 7.97 -23.10
N PRO A 236 -5.15 6.66 -23.32
CA PRO A 236 -6.05 6.18 -24.34
C PRO A 236 -7.41 6.84 -24.14
N ALA A 237 -7.91 7.45 -25.21
CA ALA A 237 -9.25 8.03 -25.24
C ALA A 237 -10.24 6.97 -24.77
N SER A 238 -11.05 7.32 -23.79
CA SER A 238 -12.15 6.47 -23.33
C SER A 238 -13.06 6.16 -24.51
N GLN A 239 -13.09 4.90 -24.93
CA GLN A 239 -14.08 4.46 -25.89
C GLN A 239 -15.47 4.70 -25.31
N PRO A 240 -16.41 5.28 -26.09
CA PRO A 240 -17.76 5.44 -25.65
C PRO A 240 -18.40 4.06 -25.43
N LEU A 241 -19.09 3.90 -24.31
CA LEU A 241 -19.87 2.73 -24.00
C LEU A 241 -20.93 2.50 -25.11
N PRO A 242 -21.14 1.26 -25.56
CA PRO A 242 -22.24 0.96 -26.46
C PRO A 242 -23.57 1.32 -25.81
N PRO A 243 -24.57 1.80 -26.58
CA PRO A 243 -25.87 2.18 -26.04
C PRO A 243 -26.56 0.97 -25.41
N ALA A 244 -27.15 1.20 -24.25
CA ALA A 244 -27.93 0.20 -23.52
C ALA A 244 -29.05 -0.34 -24.42
N GLY A 245 -28.97 -1.62 -24.76
CA GLY A 245 -30.01 -2.33 -25.49
C GLY A 245 -31.34 -2.28 -24.70
N ARG A 246 -32.38 -1.80 -25.34
CA ARG A 246 -33.74 -1.89 -24.82
C ARG A 246 -34.09 -3.37 -24.64
N VAL A 247 -34.40 -3.75 -23.43
CA VAL A 247 -35.10 -5.01 -23.15
C VAL A 247 -36.54 -4.82 -23.61
N ALA A 248 -36.92 -5.57 -24.64
CA ALA A 248 -38.32 -5.65 -25.08
C ALA A 248 -39.05 -6.70 -24.26
N GLY A 249 -40.25 -6.36 -23.82
CA GLY A 249 -41.40 -7.19 -23.54
C GLY A 249 -41.33 -8.23 -22.44
#